data_a79563879e545575e284073df857e05f
#
_entry.id   a79563879e545575e284073df857e05f
#
_cell.length_a   1.000
_cell.length_b   1.000
_cell.length_c   1.000
_cell.angle_alpha   90.00
_cell.angle_beta   90.00
_cell.angle_gamma   90.00
#
_symmetry.space_group_name_H-M   'P 1'
#
loop_
_entity.id
_entity.type
_entity.pdbx_description
1 polymer ?
#
loop_
_entity_poly.entity_id
_entity_poly.type
_entity_poly.pdbx_seq_one_letter_code
_entity_poly.pdbx_strand_id
1 'polypeptide(L)'
;MLDNLHIERVAKGDRVAFKELHEELYQRMFYYVYKMLHDKEQTEDVIQEAFVLYWKNRVNFNNLLAVKTYLFTVVRNKVMVQLRDEAIHKRILEAMEWDEYEVEDHLLVSAEISGEVQQAVKGLPAQTRRVIELS
;
A
#
# COMPACT_ATOMS: atom_id res chain seq x y z
N MET A 1 9.04 8.89 -18.36
CA MET A 1 9.26 7.53 -17.81
C MET A 1 9.94 7.60 -16.47
N LEU A 2 9.45 6.88 -15.49
CA LEU A 2 10.06 6.89 -14.16
C LEU A 2 11.36 6.10 -14.13
N ASP A 3 12.33 6.61 -13.40
CA ASP A 3 13.60 5.93 -13.17
C ASP A 3 14.15 6.28 -11.77
N ASN A 4 15.34 5.78 -11.48
CA ASN A 4 15.96 6.03 -10.18
C ASN A 4 16.33 7.50 -9.97
N LEU A 5 16.56 8.25 -11.03
CA LEU A 5 16.82 9.68 -10.92
C LEU A 5 15.62 10.44 -10.39
N HIS A 6 14.41 10.04 -10.78
CA HIS A 6 13.19 10.62 -10.22
C HIS A 6 13.15 10.43 -8.71
N ILE A 7 13.54 9.24 -8.25
CA ILE A 7 13.52 8.93 -6.82
C ILE A 7 14.55 9.77 -6.06
N GLU A 8 15.74 9.96 -6.62
CA GLU A 8 16.75 10.82 -6.03
C GLU A 8 16.28 12.26 -5.96
N ARG A 9 15.60 12.74 -7.00
CA ARG A 9 15.03 14.09 -7.04
C ARG A 9 13.94 14.25 -5.98
N VAL A 10 13.05 13.27 -5.85
CA VAL A 10 12.00 13.29 -4.80
C VAL A 10 12.64 13.32 -3.42
N ALA A 11 13.70 12.54 -3.19
CA ALA A 11 14.40 12.53 -1.91
C ALA A 11 14.92 13.91 -1.52
N LYS A 12 15.30 14.71 -2.51
CA LYS A 12 15.76 16.09 -2.31
C LYS A 12 14.63 17.11 -2.18
N GLY A 13 13.38 16.66 -2.25
CA GLY A 13 12.22 17.53 -2.11
C GLY A 13 11.65 18.08 -3.41
N ASP A 14 12.02 17.51 -4.57
CA ASP A 14 11.52 17.95 -5.86
C ASP A 14 10.06 17.53 -6.04
N ARG A 15 9.17 18.49 -5.91
CA ARG A 15 7.72 18.25 -5.99
C ARG A 15 7.26 17.88 -7.39
N VAL A 16 7.94 18.35 -8.43
CA VAL A 16 7.61 18.01 -9.81
C VAL A 16 7.88 16.53 -10.05
N ALA A 17 9.04 16.03 -9.61
CA ALA A 17 9.37 14.61 -9.71
C ALA A 17 8.37 13.75 -8.92
N PHE A 18 7.96 14.20 -7.75
CA PHE A 18 6.95 13.51 -6.95
C PHE A 18 5.60 13.46 -7.67
N LYS A 19 5.19 14.56 -8.26
CA LYS A 19 3.94 14.62 -9.01
C LYS A 19 3.94 13.66 -10.19
N GLU A 20 5.06 13.60 -10.93
CA GLU A 20 5.20 12.68 -12.05
C GLU A 20 5.08 11.23 -11.59
N LEU A 21 5.70 10.89 -10.45
CA LEU A 21 5.60 9.57 -9.86
C LEU A 21 4.15 9.26 -9.48
N HIS A 22 3.48 10.20 -8.82
CA HIS A 22 2.09 10.07 -8.41
C HIS A 22 1.18 9.81 -9.61
N GLU A 23 1.30 10.61 -10.65
CA GLU A 23 0.47 10.48 -11.85
C GLU A 23 0.67 9.13 -12.54
N GLU A 24 1.91 8.67 -12.62
CA GLU A 24 2.19 7.42 -13.32
C GLU A 24 1.72 6.18 -12.55
N LEU A 25 1.80 6.21 -11.23
CA LEU A 25 1.44 5.06 -10.41
C LEU A 25 -0.02 5.06 -9.94
N TYR A 26 -0.69 6.21 -9.96
CA TYR A 26 -2.01 6.35 -9.36
C TYR A 26 -3.05 5.39 -9.95
N GLN A 27 -3.16 5.33 -11.27
CA GLN A 27 -4.19 4.50 -11.90
C GLN A 27 -4.00 3.02 -11.59
N ARG A 28 -2.75 2.57 -11.59
CA ARG A 28 -2.42 1.19 -11.31
C ARG A 28 -2.75 0.84 -9.85
N MET A 29 -2.43 1.73 -8.94
CA MET A 29 -2.75 1.56 -7.52
C MET A 29 -4.26 1.65 -7.28
N PHE A 30 -4.93 2.56 -7.96
CA PHE A 30 -6.38 2.71 -7.86
C PHE A 30 -7.08 1.40 -8.26
N TYR A 31 -6.70 0.86 -9.42
CA TYR A 31 -7.28 -0.39 -9.91
C TYR A 31 -7.06 -1.53 -8.91
N TYR A 32 -5.85 -1.63 -8.39
CA TYR A 32 -5.48 -2.66 -7.43
C TYR A 32 -6.31 -2.59 -6.15
N VAL A 33 -6.46 -1.40 -5.60
CA VAL A 33 -7.21 -1.20 -4.34
C VAL A 33 -8.72 -1.29 -4.56
N TYR A 34 -9.21 -0.70 -5.64
CA TYR A 34 -10.63 -0.67 -5.95
C TYR A 34 -11.21 -2.07 -6.16
N LYS A 35 -10.45 -2.98 -6.74
CA LYS A 35 -10.88 -4.37 -6.90
C LYS A 35 -11.21 -5.03 -5.56
N MET A 36 -10.57 -4.59 -4.50
CA MET A 36 -10.76 -5.18 -3.18
C MET A 36 -11.80 -4.44 -2.35
N LEU A 37 -11.82 -3.11 -2.43
CA LEU A 37 -12.72 -2.32 -1.59
C LEU A 37 -14.06 -1.99 -2.24
N HIS A 38 -14.12 -1.95 -3.58
CA HIS A 38 -15.33 -1.57 -4.33
C HIS A 38 -15.93 -0.24 -3.88
N ASP A 39 -15.11 0.67 -3.41
CA ASP A 39 -15.52 1.98 -2.95
C ASP A 39 -14.48 3.01 -3.38
N LYS A 40 -14.92 4.00 -4.16
CA LYS A 40 -14.02 4.98 -4.75
C LYS A 40 -13.37 5.87 -3.70
N GLU A 41 -14.16 6.35 -2.75
CA GLU A 41 -13.67 7.27 -1.73
C GLU A 41 -12.65 6.59 -0.81
N GLN A 42 -12.94 5.39 -0.35
CA GLN A 42 -12.02 4.61 0.47
C GLN A 42 -10.73 4.29 -0.30
N THR A 43 -10.85 3.98 -1.59
CA THR A 43 -9.70 3.72 -2.44
C THR A 43 -8.79 4.94 -2.54
N GLU A 44 -9.37 6.11 -2.79
CA GLU A 44 -8.62 7.35 -2.87
C GLU A 44 -7.90 7.67 -1.56
N ASP A 45 -8.59 7.47 -0.44
CA ASP A 45 -8.02 7.75 0.89
C ASP A 45 -6.81 6.84 1.18
N VAL A 46 -6.93 5.56 0.87
CA VAL A 46 -5.83 4.60 1.08
C VAL A 46 -4.61 4.99 0.25
N ILE A 47 -4.81 5.34 -1.02
CA ILE A 47 -3.71 5.72 -1.90
C ILE A 47 -3.05 7.02 -1.43
N GLN A 48 -3.86 8.02 -1.06
CA GLN A 48 -3.34 9.29 -0.56
C GLN A 48 -2.47 9.09 0.67
N GLU A 49 -2.92 8.28 1.62
CA GLU A 49 -2.13 8.00 2.81
C GLU A 49 -0.79 7.35 2.48
N ALA A 50 -0.78 6.44 1.51
CA ALA A 50 0.47 5.79 1.09
C ALA A 50 1.47 6.79 0.52
N PHE A 51 1.01 7.71 -0.34
CA PHE A 51 1.88 8.72 -0.92
C PHE A 51 2.36 9.73 0.13
N VAL A 52 1.53 10.09 1.10
CA VAL A 52 1.94 10.96 2.20
C VAL A 52 3.05 10.31 3.02
N LEU A 53 2.90 9.02 3.33
CA LEU A 53 3.92 8.27 4.06
C LEU A 53 5.23 8.19 3.28
N TYR A 54 5.14 7.94 1.97
CA TYR A 54 6.31 7.94 1.13
C TYR A 54 7.02 9.30 1.16
N TRP A 55 6.27 10.39 0.99
CA TRP A 55 6.85 11.73 1.00
C TRP A 55 7.58 12.02 2.32
N LYS A 56 6.97 11.63 3.43
CA LYS A 56 7.59 11.81 4.76
C LYS A 56 8.89 11.02 4.92
N ASN A 57 8.98 9.87 4.26
CA ASN A 57 10.15 8.99 4.35
C ASN A 57 11.00 9.02 3.09
N ARG A 58 10.81 10.01 2.23
CA ARG A 58 11.41 10.05 0.89
C ARG A 58 12.95 9.96 0.89
N VAL A 59 13.59 10.49 1.91
CA VAL A 59 15.04 10.49 1.98
C VAL A 59 15.64 9.08 2.13
N ASN A 60 14.81 8.11 2.50
CA ASN A 60 15.25 6.72 2.70
C ASN A 60 15.24 5.89 1.43
N PHE A 61 14.80 6.46 0.31
CA PHE A 61 14.67 5.73 -0.94
C PHE A 61 15.62 6.29 -2.00
N ASN A 62 16.27 5.39 -2.73
CA ASN A 62 17.18 5.77 -3.82
C ASN A 62 16.93 4.97 -5.10
N ASN A 63 15.93 4.09 -5.12
CA ASN A 63 15.60 3.38 -6.35
C ASN A 63 14.09 3.18 -6.47
N LEU A 64 13.64 3.09 -7.72
CA LEU A 64 12.23 3.01 -8.07
C LEU A 64 11.56 1.73 -7.57
N LEU A 65 12.26 0.60 -7.64
CA LEU A 65 11.69 -0.67 -7.19
C LEU A 65 11.34 -0.63 -5.70
N ALA A 66 12.21 -0.05 -4.87
CA ALA A 66 11.96 0.08 -3.43
C ALA A 66 10.74 0.96 -3.16
N VAL A 67 10.58 2.05 -3.93
CA VAL A 67 9.42 2.94 -3.79
C VAL A 67 8.13 2.23 -4.18
N LYS A 68 8.12 1.54 -5.32
CA LYS A 68 6.93 0.80 -5.75
C LYS A 68 6.56 -0.28 -4.73
N THR A 69 7.55 -1.03 -4.26
CA THR A 69 7.32 -2.08 -3.26
C THR A 69 6.74 -1.50 -1.98
N TYR A 70 7.30 -0.38 -1.53
CA TYR A 70 6.81 0.32 -0.33
C TYR A 70 5.35 0.76 -0.49
N LEU A 71 5.04 1.45 -1.59
CA LEU A 71 3.70 1.97 -1.83
C LEU A 71 2.67 0.84 -1.88
N PHE A 72 2.95 -0.22 -2.62
CA PHE A 72 2.02 -1.34 -2.73
C PHE A 72 1.90 -2.10 -1.41
N THR A 73 2.96 -2.20 -0.62
CA THR A 73 2.90 -2.81 0.71
C THR A 73 2.00 -2.00 1.64
N VAL A 74 2.16 -0.69 1.65
CA VAL A 74 1.35 0.18 2.51
C VAL A 74 -0.13 0.09 2.15
N VAL A 75 -0.46 0.22 0.85
CA VAL A 75 -1.86 0.16 0.44
C VAL A 75 -2.46 -1.22 0.72
N ARG A 76 -1.73 -2.28 0.47
CA ARG A 76 -2.21 -3.62 0.74
C ARG A 76 -2.50 -3.84 2.22
N ASN A 77 -1.58 -3.42 3.09
CA ASN A 77 -1.78 -3.56 4.53
C ASN A 77 -3.00 -2.78 5.01
N LYS A 78 -3.20 -1.57 4.49
CA LYS A 78 -4.37 -0.77 4.84
C LYS A 78 -5.67 -1.41 4.35
N VAL A 79 -5.66 -1.95 3.14
CA VAL A 79 -6.82 -2.66 2.59
C VAL A 79 -7.15 -3.89 3.42
N MET A 80 -6.14 -4.66 3.81
CA MET A 80 -6.35 -5.87 4.61
C MET A 80 -6.95 -5.56 5.98
N VAL A 81 -6.47 -4.50 6.62
CA VAL A 81 -7.04 -4.05 7.90
C VAL A 81 -8.50 -3.65 7.71
N GLN A 82 -8.79 -2.88 6.66
CA GLN A 82 -10.14 -2.42 6.38
C GLN A 82 -11.10 -3.58 6.08
N LEU A 83 -10.66 -4.54 5.26
CA LEU A 83 -11.48 -5.71 4.95
C LEU A 83 -11.72 -6.58 6.20
N ARG A 84 -10.72 -6.69 7.04
CA ARG A 84 -10.86 -7.42 8.31
C ARG A 84 -11.89 -6.75 9.21
N ASP A 85 -11.82 -5.43 9.35
CA ASP A 85 -12.74 -4.68 10.19
C ASP A 85 -14.16 -4.76 9.64
N GLU A 86 -14.35 -4.64 8.33
CA GLU A 86 -15.65 -4.79 7.70
C GLU A 86 -16.20 -6.21 7.89
N ALA A 87 -15.37 -7.22 7.76
CA ALA A 87 -15.77 -8.61 7.94
C ALA A 87 -16.20 -8.86 9.39
N ILE A 88 -15.43 -8.35 10.36
CA ILE A 88 -15.79 -8.47 11.76
C ILE A 88 -17.11 -7.76 12.06
N HIS A 89 -17.26 -6.55 11.54
CA HIS A 89 -18.49 -5.76 11.73
C HIS A 89 -19.70 -6.49 11.14
N LYS A 90 -19.57 -7.01 9.93
CA LYS A 90 -20.61 -7.76 9.26
C LYS A 90 -20.97 -9.02 10.03
N ARG A 91 -19.96 -9.71 10.55
CA ARG A 91 -20.15 -10.91 11.36
C ARG A 91 -20.92 -10.62 12.64
N ILE A 92 -20.65 -9.50 13.29
CA ILE A 92 -21.34 -9.07 14.49
C ILE A 92 -22.79 -8.71 14.19
N LEU A 93 -23.03 -7.95 13.11
CA LEU A 93 -24.36 -7.46 12.77
C LEU A 93 -25.29 -8.54 12.22
N GLU A 94 -24.78 -9.38 11.34
CA GLU A 94 -25.60 -10.37 10.64
C GLU A 94 -25.60 -11.74 11.31
N ALA A 95 -24.77 -11.89 12.29
CA ALA A 95 -24.68 -13.09 13.14
C ALA A 95 -24.45 -14.35 12.36
N MET A 96 -24.05 -14.34 11.18
CA MET A 96 -23.80 -15.36 10.61
C MET A 96 -23.62 -15.77 9.29
N GLU A 97 -23.76 -15.09 8.29
CA GLU A 97 -23.52 -15.50 6.94
C GLU A 97 -22.07 -15.25 6.53
N TRP A 98 -21.20 -15.38 7.51
CA TRP A 98 -19.79 -15.12 7.30
C TRP A 98 -19.12 -16.29 6.59
N ASP A 99 -18.41 -16.02 5.51
CA ASP A 99 -17.67 -17.03 4.78
C ASP A 99 -16.19 -16.92 5.14
N GLU A 100 -15.73 -17.73 6.07
CA GLU A 100 -14.34 -17.74 6.51
C GLU A 100 -13.39 -18.11 5.36
N TYR A 101 -13.88 -18.86 4.38
CA TYR A 101 -13.08 -19.31 3.25
C TYR A 101 -12.64 -18.13 2.36
N GLU A 102 -13.52 -17.18 2.10
CA GLU A 102 -13.18 -16.01 1.31
C GLU A 102 -12.11 -15.15 1.97
N VAL A 103 -12.19 -14.98 3.28
CA VAL A 103 -11.20 -14.21 4.02
C VAL A 103 -9.87 -14.94 4.05
N GLU A 104 -9.88 -16.25 4.26
CA GLU A 104 -8.68 -17.07 4.22
C GLU A 104 -8.01 -16.99 2.85
N ASP A 105 -8.81 -17.02 1.77
CA ASP A 105 -8.30 -16.90 0.41
C ASP A 105 -7.60 -15.56 0.21
N HIS A 106 -8.22 -14.47 0.65
CA HIS A 106 -7.60 -13.13 0.58
C HIS A 106 -6.31 -13.06 1.40
N LEU A 107 -6.30 -13.66 2.58
CA LEU A 107 -5.11 -13.69 3.43
C LEU A 107 -3.99 -14.52 2.81
N LEU A 108 -4.33 -15.64 2.18
CA LEU A 108 -3.35 -16.49 1.51
C LEU A 108 -2.72 -15.79 0.32
N VAL A 109 -3.52 -15.14 -0.53
CA VAL A 109 -3.02 -14.38 -1.66
C VAL A 109 -2.12 -13.25 -1.18
N SER A 110 -2.52 -12.55 -0.12
CA SER A 110 -1.73 -11.49 0.47
C SER A 110 -0.42 -12.00 1.05
N ALA A 111 -0.42 -13.19 1.67
CA ALA A 111 0.78 -13.79 2.23
C ALA A 111 1.79 -14.17 1.14
N GLU A 112 1.32 -14.68 0.01
CA GLU A 112 2.19 -15.01 -1.12
C GLU A 112 2.86 -13.76 -1.70
N ILE A 113 2.09 -12.70 -1.88
CA ILE A 113 2.62 -11.41 -2.35
C ILE A 113 3.57 -10.82 -1.30
N SER A 114 3.26 -11.01 0.01
CA SER A 114 4.07 -10.50 1.08
C SER A 114 5.47 -11.09 1.13
N GLY A 115 5.64 -12.35 0.75
CA GLY A 115 6.96 -13.00 0.76
C GLY A 115 7.97 -12.28 -0.11
N GLU A 116 7.56 -11.86 -1.30
CA GLU A 116 8.40 -11.13 -2.23
C GLU A 116 8.62 -9.68 -1.78
N VAL A 117 7.60 -9.06 -1.26
CA VAL A 117 7.62 -7.66 -0.86
C VAL A 117 8.46 -7.44 0.39
N GLN A 118 8.40 -8.36 1.37
CA GLN A 118 9.16 -8.23 2.60
C GLN A 118 10.67 -8.21 2.39
N GLN A 119 11.17 -8.90 1.37
CA GLN A 119 12.58 -8.87 1.07
C GLN A 119 13.08 -7.50 0.66
N ALA A 120 12.27 -6.78 -0.11
CA ALA A 120 12.60 -5.40 -0.50
C ALA A 120 12.44 -4.43 0.68
N VAL A 121 11.48 -4.68 1.56
CA VAL A 121 11.21 -3.82 2.72
C VAL A 121 12.27 -3.99 3.81
N LYS A 122 12.93 -5.14 3.89
CA LYS A 122 13.98 -5.37 4.90
C LYS A 122 15.14 -4.37 4.83
N GLY A 123 15.36 -3.74 3.68
CA GLY A 123 16.37 -2.71 3.54
C GLY A 123 15.95 -1.33 4.02
N LEU A 124 14.70 -1.17 4.48
CA LEU A 124 14.21 0.11 4.94
C LEU A 124 14.53 0.35 6.41
N PRO A 125 14.60 1.63 6.84
CA PRO A 125 14.80 1.96 8.25
C PRO A 125 13.71 1.34 9.13
N ALA A 126 14.05 1.03 10.37
CA ALA A 126 13.15 0.40 11.32
C ALA A 126 11.85 1.19 11.51
N GLN A 127 11.92 2.51 11.47
CA GLN A 127 10.75 3.38 11.60
C GLN A 127 9.76 3.19 10.45
N THR A 128 10.25 3.09 9.22
CA THR A 128 9.42 2.84 8.04
C THR A 128 8.80 1.44 8.09
N ARG A 129 9.59 0.46 8.52
CA ARG A 129 9.11 -0.91 8.68
C ARG A 129 8.01 -0.99 9.73
N ARG A 130 8.14 -0.23 10.82
CA ARG A 130 7.12 -0.17 11.87
C ARG A 130 5.79 0.36 11.34
N VAL A 131 5.83 1.39 10.50
CA VAL A 131 4.62 1.95 9.89
C VAL A 131 3.92 0.89 9.04
N ILE A 132 4.67 0.13 8.27
CA ILE A 132 4.12 -0.95 7.43
C ILE A 132 3.51 -2.05 8.31
N GLU A 133 4.16 -2.44 9.37
CA GLU A 133 3.71 -3.50 10.26
C GLU A 133 2.45 -3.12 11.03
N LEU A 134 2.31 -1.86 11.40
CA LEU A 134 1.15 -1.37 12.14
C LEU A 134 -0.06 -1.07 11.23
N SER A 135 0.18 -0.94 9.93
CA SER A 135 -0.89 -0.67 8.97
C SER A 135 -1.57 -1.94 8.54
#